data_e32d9965eda000b242814c8ed1745afb
#
_entry.id   e32d9965eda000b242814c8ed1745afb
#
_cell.length_a   1.000
_cell.length_b   1.000
_cell.length_c   1.000
_cell.angle_alpha   90.00
_cell.angle_beta   90.00
_cell.angle_gamma   90.00
#
_symmetry.space_group_name_H-M   'P 1'
#
loop_
_entity.id
_entity.type
_entity.pdbx_description
1 polymer ?
#
loop_
_entity_poly.entity_id
_entity_poly.type
_entity_poly.pdbx_seq_one_letter_code
_entity_poly.pdbx_strand_id
1 'polypeptide(L)'
;MKKIFTLFGGLVLFFILVNDNLFNNNILNLIERNYYKNNNENYHIVSNVEALNSNKYFKENLSDYVSITNNFYPKNKKELLNVYYTVLNNGWDKFSYYCDKSYTNCLKDIESLSNDNKELSFVNQLLNPYNSFSSIISNYNTDGRIDIEVKRKYTNKEIKKIDNELNNIINKLNINNIDSLKEKIRVFHDYIATINVYDSDKENGKSNYNSDKAIGTLFEGHSICSGYTDTLSLFLDKINLKNYKIANDEHTWNVVLINGDWYHIDLTWDDPITNTGENIIQYNYFLITTPELESKNEIEHNYSKEIYNFIK
;
A
#
# COMPACT_ATOMS: atom_id res chain seq x y z
N MET A 1 -30.01 19.19 -15.72
CA MET A 1 -28.79 18.54 -16.21
C MET A 1 -29.02 17.03 -16.25
N LYS A 2 -28.84 16.40 -17.41
CA LYS A 2 -29.11 14.98 -17.62
C LYS A 2 -28.06 14.13 -16.88
N LYS A 3 -28.50 13.22 -16.04
CA LYS A 3 -27.66 12.21 -15.39
C LYS A 3 -27.40 11.08 -16.39
N ILE A 4 -26.14 10.74 -16.59
CA ILE A 4 -25.72 9.63 -17.44
C ILE A 4 -25.49 8.42 -16.53
N PHE A 5 -26.24 7.35 -16.81
CA PHE A 5 -26.00 6.04 -16.20
C PHE A 5 -25.06 5.28 -17.12
N THR A 6 -23.91 4.87 -16.59
CA THR A 6 -23.01 3.97 -17.31
C THR A 6 -23.06 2.61 -16.65
N LEU A 7 -23.63 1.64 -17.36
CA LEU A 7 -23.58 0.23 -16.97
C LEU A 7 -22.31 -0.36 -17.57
N PHE A 8 -21.35 -0.75 -16.76
CA PHE A 8 -20.24 -1.60 -17.19
C PHE A 8 -20.27 -2.88 -16.36
N GLY A 9 -20.50 -3.99 -17.05
CA GLY A 9 -20.15 -5.32 -16.57
C GLY A 9 -20.64 -5.73 -15.17
N GLY A 10 -21.89 -5.41 -14.79
CA GLY A 10 -22.50 -5.90 -13.56
C GLY A 10 -22.19 -5.09 -12.29
N LEU A 11 -21.46 -3.98 -12.37
CA LEU A 11 -21.24 -3.05 -11.26
C LEU A 11 -22.07 -1.78 -11.47
N VAL A 12 -23.04 -1.54 -10.61
CA VAL A 12 -23.76 -0.27 -10.53
C VAL A 12 -23.03 0.62 -9.53
N LEU A 13 -22.27 1.58 -10.06
CA LEU A 13 -21.69 2.67 -9.25
C LEU A 13 -22.79 3.73 -9.03
N PHE A 14 -23.30 3.83 -7.79
CA PHE A 14 -24.23 4.90 -7.42
C PHE A 14 -23.46 6.13 -6.97
N PHE A 15 -23.41 7.17 -7.80
CA PHE A 15 -23.16 8.53 -7.33
C PHE A 15 -24.51 9.14 -6.95
N ILE A 16 -24.80 9.26 -5.67
CA ILE A 16 -25.96 10.04 -5.19
C ILE A 16 -25.48 11.47 -5.01
N LEU A 17 -25.77 12.32 -6.00
CA LEU A 17 -25.88 13.76 -5.74
C LEU A 17 -27.27 13.98 -5.13
N VAL A 18 -27.28 14.26 -3.83
CA VAL A 18 -28.48 14.64 -3.10
C VAL A 18 -28.90 16.04 -3.58
N ASN A 19 -29.85 16.06 -4.46
CA ASN A 19 -30.89 17.08 -4.49
C ASN A 19 -32.09 16.54 -5.24
N ASP A 20 -33.22 16.57 -4.54
CA ASP A 20 -34.60 16.37 -4.94
C ASP A 20 -35.27 15.05 -4.57
N ASN A 21 -36.25 15.25 -3.72
CA ASN A 21 -37.26 14.38 -3.10
C ASN A 21 -38.11 13.52 -4.06
N LEU A 22 -37.56 12.95 -5.14
CA LEU A 22 -38.32 12.26 -6.18
C LEU A 22 -37.95 10.78 -6.41
N PHE A 23 -37.04 10.20 -5.61
CA PHE A 23 -36.86 8.75 -5.64
C PHE A 23 -37.48 8.12 -4.40
N ASN A 24 -38.56 7.39 -4.66
CA ASN A 24 -39.28 6.64 -3.65
C ASN A 24 -38.32 5.65 -2.97
N ASN A 25 -38.02 5.84 -1.69
CA ASN A 25 -37.14 5.01 -0.87
C ASN A 25 -37.40 3.51 -1.02
N ASN A 26 -38.63 3.12 -1.40
CA ASN A 26 -39.01 1.73 -1.65
C ASN A 26 -38.35 1.11 -2.89
N ILE A 27 -38.07 1.87 -3.94
CA ILE A 27 -37.43 1.35 -5.17
C ILE A 27 -35.93 1.17 -4.92
N LEU A 28 -35.29 2.11 -4.23
CA LEU A 28 -33.88 1.98 -3.84
C LEU A 28 -33.71 0.78 -2.91
N ASN A 29 -34.55 0.63 -1.89
CA ASN A 29 -34.55 -0.52 -0.99
C ASN A 29 -34.76 -1.86 -1.73
N LEU A 30 -35.57 -1.89 -2.77
CA LEU A 30 -35.84 -3.09 -3.58
C LEU A 30 -34.65 -3.46 -4.47
N ILE A 31 -34.00 -2.46 -5.07
CA ILE A 31 -32.79 -2.64 -5.88
C ILE A 31 -31.63 -3.11 -5.00
N GLU A 32 -31.45 -2.47 -3.85
CA GLU A 32 -30.43 -2.86 -2.88
C GLU A 32 -30.66 -4.27 -2.33
N ARG A 33 -31.90 -4.59 -1.90
CA ARG A 33 -32.26 -5.95 -1.44
C ARG A 33 -31.96 -7.02 -2.48
N ASN A 34 -32.27 -6.76 -3.77
CA ASN A 34 -32.02 -7.73 -4.84
C ASN A 34 -30.51 -7.83 -5.16
N TYR A 35 -29.79 -6.72 -5.13
CA TYR A 35 -28.33 -6.72 -5.33
C TYR A 35 -27.63 -7.51 -4.22
N TYR A 36 -27.99 -7.27 -2.96
CA TYR A 36 -27.37 -7.94 -1.82
C TYR A 36 -27.81 -9.40 -1.64
N LYS A 37 -29.03 -9.75 -2.05
CA LYS A 37 -29.48 -11.15 -2.02
C LYS A 37 -28.69 -12.01 -3.02
N ASN A 38 -28.22 -11.43 -4.12
CA ASN A 38 -27.45 -12.13 -5.15
C ASN A 38 -25.93 -12.08 -4.93
N ASN A 39 -25.40 -11.16 -4.11
CA ASN A 39 -23.97 -10.97 -3.91
C ASN A 39 -23.46 -11.26 -2.48
N ASN A 40 -24.34 -11.70 -1.58
CA ASN A 40 -24.02 -11.89 -0.15
C ASN A 40 -23.05 -13.05 0.14
N GLU A 41 -22.67 -13.86 -0.84
CA GLU A 41 -21.85 -15.05 -0.59
C GLU A 41 -20.33 -14.76 -0.49
N ASN A 42 -19.88 -13.53 -0.74
CA ASN A 42 -18.44 -13.25 -0.92
C ASN A 42 -17.82 -12.20 0.02
N TYR A 43 -18.61 -11.57 0.90
CA TYR A 43 -18.05 -10.58 1.82
C TYR A 43 -17.73 -11.21 3.18
N HIS A 44 -16.50 -11.02 3.62
CA HIS A 44 -16.10 -11.35 4.98
C HIS A 44 -16.75 -10.35 5.93
N ILE A 45 -17.72 -10.80 6.74
CA ILE A 45 -18.36 -9.94 7.74
C ILE A 45 -17.44 -9.85 8.95
N VAL A 46 -16.84 -8.69 9.13
CA VAL A 46 -15.94 -8.41 10.24
C VAL A 46 -16.76 -8.19 11.52
N SER A 47 -17.38 -9.24 12.03
CA SER A 47 -18.22 -9.21 13.24
C SER A 47 -17.62 -10.00 14.41
N ASN A 48 -16.66 -10.86 14.15
CA ASN A 48 -16.03 -11.74 15.14
C ASN A 48 -14.52 -11.61 15.10
N VAL A 49 -13.88 -11.84 16.23
CA VAL A 49 -12.42 -11.94 16.35
C VAL A 49 -11.99 -13.25 15.67
N GLU A 50 -11.79 -13.20 14.37
CA GLU A 50 -11.12 -14.28 13.68
C GLU A 50 -9.62 -14.23 13.98
N ALA A 51 -8.88 -15.27 13.57
CA ALA A 51 -7.44 -15.36 13.79
C ALA A 51 -6.72 -14.22 13.09
N LEU A 52 -6.66 -13.05 13.73
CA LEU A 52 -5.84 -11.93 13.29
C LEU A 52 -4.39 -12.41 13.21
N ASN A 53 -3.61 -11.87 12.27
CA ASN A 53 -2.22 -12.24 12.01
C ASN A 53 -2.01 -13.61 11.37
N SER A 54 -3.05 -14.22 10.81
CA SER A 54 -2.95 -15.49 10.07
C SER A 54 -2.37 -15.34 8.66
N ASN A 55 -2.30 -14.12 8.14
CA ASN A 55 -1.77 -13.84 6.82
C ASN A 55 -0.24 -13.98 6.80
N LYS A 56 0.28 -14.74 5.83
CA LYS A 56 1.71 -14.93 5.58
C LYS A 56 2.48 -13.59 5.43
N TYR A 57 1.83 -12.56 4.91
CA TYR A 57 2.40 -11.25 4.64
C TYR A 57 2.00 -10.20 5.68
N PHE A 58 1.51 -10.66 6.82
CA PHE A 58 1.24 -9.76 7.94
C PHE A 58 2.52 -9.05 8.39
N LYS A 59 2.45 -7.73 8.57
CA LYS A 59 3.54 -6.91 9.06
C LYS A 59 3.24 -6.43 10.48
N GLU A 60 4.21 -6.54 11.38
CA GLU A 60 4.10 -6.00 12.73
C GLU A 60 3.82 -4.50 12.67
N ASN A 61 2.95 -4.00 13.54
CA ASN A 61 2.71 -2.56 13.62
C ASN A 61 3.64 -1.91 14.64
N LEU A 62 4.41 -0.92 14.19
CA LEU A 62 5.27 -0.10 15.05
C LEU A 62 4.82 1.38 15.10
N SER A 63 3.88 1.77 14.24
CA SER A 63 3.39 3.14 14.15
C SER A 63 2.21 3.35 15.10
N ASP A 64 2.17 4.50 15.78
CA ASP A 64 1.01 4.94 16.54
C ASP A 64 -0.08 5.55 15.63
N TYR A 65 0.21 5.75 14.34
CA TYR A 65 -0.74 6.29 13.37
C TYR A 65 -1.96 5.39 13.18
N VAL A 66 -1.77 4.07 13.20
CA VAL A 66 -2.82 3.06 13.16
C VAL A 66 -2.52 1.92 14.13
N SER A 67 -3.53 1.12 14.45
CA SER A 67 -3.37 -0.03 15.35
C SER A 67 -4.18 -1.22 14.84
N ILE A 68 -3.71 -2.42 15.12
CA ILE A 68 -4.52 -3.63 14.96
C ILE A 68 -5.69 -3.55 15.95
N THR A 69 -6.89 -3.81 15.46
CA THR A 69 -8.12 -3.76 16.26
C THR A 69 -8.93 -5.05 16.13
N ASN A 70 -9.60 -5.42 17.20
CA ASN A 70 -10.68 -6.41 17.20
C ASN A 70 -12.06 -5.76 17.33
N ASN A 71 -12.13 -4.41 17.32
CA ASN A 71 -13.35 -3.65 17.30
C ASN A 71 -13.66 -3.17 15.88
N PHE A 72 -14.70 -3.75 15.28
CA PHE A 72 -15.15 -3.44 13.93
C PHE A 72 -16.44 -2.59 13.92
N TYR A 73 -16.66 -1.83 14.99
CA TYR A 73 -17.69 -0.81 15.12
C TYR A 73 -17.04 0.53 15.47
N PRO A 74 -16.36 1.17 14.48
CA PRO A 74 -15.62 2.41 14.73
C PRO A 74 -16.55 3.53 15.20
N LYS A 75 -16.07 4.34 16.17
CA LYS A 75 -16.77 5.48 16.76
C LYS A 75 -16.21 6.82 16.31
N ASN A 76 -15.09 6.80 15.62
CA ASN A 76 -14.38 7.97 15.11
C ASN A 76 -13.43 7.57 13.97
N LYS A 77 -12.85 8.58 13.30
CA LYS A 77 -11.99 8.39 12.14
C LYS A 77 -10.73 7.57 12.45
N LYS A 78 -10.15 7.69 13.64
CA LYS A 78 -8.98 6.91 14.06
C LYS A 78 -9.32 5.42 14.17
N GLU A 79 -10.43 5.08 14.79
CA GLU A 79 -10.91 3.69 14.87
C GLU A 79 -11.28 3.14 13.50
N LEU A 80 -11.84 3.98 12.61
CA LEU A 80 -12.11 3.62 11.23
C LEU A 80 -10.81 3.26 10.48
N LEU A 81 -9.76 4.07 10.59
CA LEU A 81 -8.45 3.76 10.01
C LEU A 81 -7.85 2.48 10.59
N ASN A 82 -8.05 2.21 11.87
CA ASN A 82 -7.62 0.96 12.50
C ASN A 82 -8.33 -0.26 11.90
N VAL A 83 -9.63 -0.16 11.59
CA VAL A 83 -10.38 -1.22 10.86
C VAL A 83 -9.74 -1.45 9.49
N TYR A 84 -9.52 -0.40 8.69
CA TYR A 84 -8.88 -0.53 7.38
C TYR A 84 -7.49 -1.15 7.49
N TYR A 85 -6.63 -0.64 8.37
CA TYR A 85 -5.30 -1.19 8.58
C TYR A 85 -5.33 -2.67 8.94
N THR A 86 -6.23 -3.04 9.87
CA THR A 86 -6.36 -4.42 10.33
C THR A 86 -6.72 -5.37 9.20
N VAL A 87 -7.76 -5.05 8.42
CA VAL A 87 -8.24 -5.93 7.35
C VAL A 87 -7.26 -5.97 6.17
N LEU A 88 -6.63 -4.85 5.83
CA LEU A 88 -5.63 -4.77 4.78
C LEU A 88 -4.38 -5.60 5.15
N ASN A 89 -3.89 -5.47 6.39
CA ASN A 89 -2.72 -6.19 6.86
C ASN A 89 -2.98 -7.71 6.99
N ASN A 90 -4.25 -8.11 7.21
CA ASN A 90 -4.67 -9.52 7.17
C ASN A 90 -4.95 -10.03 5.76
N GLY A 91 -4.82 -9.21 4.72
CA GLY A 91 -4.97 -9.64 3.33
C GLY A 91 -6.40 -9.92 2.90
N TRP A 92 -7.41 -9.35 3.57
CA TRP A 92 -8.81 -9.53 3.20
C TRP A 92 -9.17 -8.64 2.01
N ASP A 93 -9.78 -9.24 0.99
CA ASP A 93 -10.13 -8.54 -0.25
C ASP A 93 -11.54 -7.96 -0.23
N LYS A 94 -12.45 -8.61 0.51
CA LYS A 94 -13.84 -8.17 0.67
C LYS A 94 -14.23 -8.30 2.13
N PHE A 95 -14.74 -7.21 2.71
CA PHE A 95 -15.20 -7.22 4.10
C PHE A 95 -16.33 -6.23 4.31
N SER A 96 -17.12 -6.47 5.35
CA SER A 96 -18.20 -5.58 5.74
C SER A 96 -18.08 -5.23 7.20
N TYR A 97 -18.50 -4.02 7.56
CA TYR A 97 -18.54 -3.56 8.94
C TYR A 97 -19.68 -2.56 9.12
N TYR A 98 -19.94 -2.19 10.37
CA TYR A 98 -20.92 -1.19 10.73
C TYR A 98 -20.26 -0.09 11.54
N CYS A 99 -20.61 1.16 11.27
CA CYS A 99 -20.24 2.24 12.17
C CYS A 99 -21.05 2.19 13.45
N ASP A 100 -20.46 2.56 14.57
CA ASP A 100 -21.19 2.80 15.80
C ASP A 100 -22.23 3.92 15.60
N LYS A 101 -23.42 3.77 16.19
CA LYS A 101 -24.52 4.75 16.06
C LYS A 101 -24.15 6.15 16.56
N SER A 102 -23.16 6.25 17.45
CA SER A 102 -22.65 7.53 17.94
C SER A 102 -21.71 8.23 16.94
N TYR A 103 -21.23 7.52 15.92
CA TYR A 103 -20.32 8.06 14.91
C TYR A 103 -21.08 8.75 13.77
N THR A 104 -21.58 9.94 14.03
CA THR A 104 -22.42 10.71 13.09
C THR A 104 -21.72 11.10 11.79
N ASN A 105 -20.38 11.22 11.80
CA ASN A 105 -19.58 11.58 10.62
C ASN A 105 -19.07 10.36 9.84
N CYS A 106 -19.45 9.15 10.19
CA CYS A 106 -18.85 7.94 9.62
C CYS A 106 -18.87 7.92 8.09
N LEU A 107 -20.02 8.12 7.46
CA LEU A 107 -20.14 8.11 6.00
C LEU A 107 -19.30 9.20 5.35
N LYS A 108 -19.28 10.40 5.95
CA LYS A 108 -18.45 11.51 5.46
C LYS A 108 -16.96 11.17 5.51
N ASP A 109 -16.51 10.53 6.59
CA ASP A 109 -15.10 10.15 6.74
C ASP A 109 -14.73 9.00 5.78
N ILE A 110 -15.62 8.03 5.55
CA ILE A 110 -15.42 6.98 4.53
C ILE A 110 -15.34 7.60 3.12
N GLU A 111 -16.24 8.53 2.81
CA GLU A 111 -16.23 9.26 1.55
C GLU A 111 -14.93 10.07 1.37
N SER A 112 -14.48 10.74 2.43
CA SER A 112 -13.19 11.45 2.44
C SER A 112 -12.02 10.50 2.17
N LEU A 113 -11.98 9.32 2.81
CA LEU A 113 -10.94 8.31 2.59
C LEU A 113 -10.98 7.74 1.16
N SER A 114 -12.14 7.70 0.53
CA SER A 114 -12.30 7.21 -0.85
C SER A 114 -11.91 8.26 -1.90
N ASN A 115 -12.13 9.55 -1.61
CA ASN A 115 -11.87 10.66 -2.54
C ASN A 115 -10.48 11.27 -2.39
N ASP A 116 -9.99 11.34 -1.15
CA ASP A 116 -8.62 11.77 -0.82
C ASP A 116 -7.86 10.58 -0.26
N ASN A 117 -7.15 9.90 -1.14
CA ASN A 117 -6.41 8.67 -0.81
C ASN A 117 -5.20 8.87 0.11
N LYS A 118 -4.90 10.10 0.54
CA LYS A 118 -3.67 10.42 1.28
C LYS A 118 -3.52 9.59 2.56
N GLU A 119 -4.56 9.54 3.41
CA GLU A 119 -4.51 8.80 4.68
C GLU A 119 -4.38 7.29 4.44
N LEU A 120 -5.13 6.74 3.46
CA LEU A 120 -5.03 5.33 3.09
C LEU A 120 -3.72 5.02 2.37
N SER A 121 -3.12 5.99 1.67
CA SER A 121 -1.77 5.85 1.11
C SER A 121 -0.73 5.65 2.21
N PHE A 122 -0.80 6.41 3.30
CA PHE A 122 0.09 6.17 4.45
C PHE A 122 -0.15 4.80 5.10
N VAL A 123 -1.41 4.38 5.25
CA VAL A 123 -1.73 3.01 5.71
C VAL A 123 -1.06 1.99 4.79
N ASN A 124 -1.12 2.20 3.47
CA ASN A 124 -0.54 1.32 2.46
C ASN A 124 1.00 1.16 2.60
N GLN A 125 1.71 2.21 3.05
CA GLN A 125 3.16 2.14 3.29
C GLN A 125 3.53 1.29 4.52
N LEU A 126 2.62 1.17 5.48
CA LEU A 126 2.83 0.35 6.68
C LEU A 126 2.57 -1.16 6.44
N LEU A 127 2.09 -1.52 5.24
CA LEU A 127 1.82 -2.90 4.86
C LEU A 127 3.00 -3.56 4.15
N ASN A 128 3.04 -4.89 4.18
CA ASN A 128 3.85 -5.63 3.22
C ASN A 128 3.39 -5.30 1.79
N PRO A 129 4.31 -5.13 0.81
CA PRO A 129 3.93 -4.86 -0.59
C PRO A 129 2.86 -5.81 -1.13
N TYR A 130 2.86 -7.09 -0.77
CA TYR A 130 1.87 -8.07 -1.23
C TYR A 130 0.47 -7.86 -0.63
N ASN A 131 0.37 -7.17 0.49
CA ASN A 131 -0.91 -6.73 1.08
C ASN A 131 -1.33 -5.33 0.61
N SER A 132 -0.48 -4.64 -0.15
CA SER A 132 -0.79 -3.31 -0.67
C SER A 132 -1.97 -3.35 -1.64
N PHE A 133 -2.72 -2.26 -1.68
CA PHE A 133 -3.85 -2.10 -2.59
C PHE A 133 -3.58 -1.01 -3.64
N SER A 134 -4.25 -1.10 -4.79
CA SER A 134 -4.29 -0.08 -5.84
C SER A 134 -5.53 0.80 -5.74
N SER A 135 -6.65 0.25 -5.25
CA SER A 135 -7.89 1.00 -5.01
C SER A 135 -8.77 0.27 -4.01
N ILE A 136 -9.67 1.03 -3.37
CA ILE A 136 -10.70 0.53 -2.47
C ILE A 136 -12.04 1.05 -2.96
N ILE A 137 -13.04 0.17 -3.04
CA ILE A 137 -14.41 0.50 -3.38
C ILE A 137 -15.27 0.35 -2.14
N SER A 138 -16.03 1.40 -1.79
CA SER A 138 -16.91 1.41 -0.64
C SER A 138 -18.36 1.51 -1.09
N ASN A 139 -19.21 0.60 -0.61
CA ASN A 139 -20.65 0.60 -0.88
C ASN A 139 -21.42 0.74 0.45
N TYR A 140 -22.44 1.58 0.45
CA TYR A 140 -23.26 1.86 1.62
C TYR A 140 -24.63 1.19 1.49
N ASN A 141 -25.09 0.59 2.57
CA ASN A 141 -26.40 -0.03 2.65
C ASN A 141 -27.35 0.79 3.52
N THR A 142 -28.63 0.66 3.25
CA THR A 142 -29.69 1.34 4.03
C THR A 142 -29.78 0.87 5.47
N ASP A 143 -29.29 -0.32 5.78
CA ASP A 143 -29.19 -0.87 7.13
C ASP A 143 -27.96 -0.38 7.91
N GLY A 144 -27.13 0.49 7.29
CA GLY A 144 -25.91 1.04 7.88
C GLY A 144 -24.68 0.16 7.70
N ARG A 145 -24.78 -0.95 6.94
CA ARG A 145 -23.64 -1.78 6.60
C ARG A 145 -22.78 -1.11 5.54
N ILE A 146 -21.48 -1.17 5.73
CA ILE A 146 -20.46 -0.70 4.79
C ILE A 146 -19.78 -1.93 4.20
N ASP A 147 -19.84 -2.08 2.88
CA ASP A 147 -19.18 -3.16 2.14
C ASP A 147 -17.96 -2.58 1.42
N ILE A 148 -16.79 -3.18 1.66
CA ILE A 148 -15.52 -2.76 1.09
C ILE A 148 -14.98 -3.88 0.19
N GLU A 149 -14.57 -3.49 -1.02
CA GLU A 149 -13.82 -4.33 -1.93
C GLU A 149 -12.43 -3.72 -2.16
N VAL A 150 -11.39 -4.52 -1.90
CA VAL A 150 -9.98 -4.13 -2.03
C VAL A 150 -9.44 -4.68 -3.34
N LYS A 151 -9.00 -3.81 -4.23
CA LYS A 151 -8.23 -4.20 -5.40
C LYS A 151 -6.75 -4.23 -5.04
N ARG A 152 -6.18 -5.42 -4.92
CA ARG A 152 -4.76 -5.59 -4.58
C ARG A 152 -3.85 -5.04 -5.66
N LYS A 153 -2.69 -4.51 -5.24
CA LYS A 153 -1.63 -4.06 -6.14
C LYS A 153 -1.02 -5.23 -6.91
N TYR A 154 -0.88 -6.38 -6.26
CA TYR A 154 -0.29 -7.61 -6.81
C TYR A 154 -1.28 -8.75 -6.89
N THR A 155 -1.32 -9.43 -8.02
CA THR A 155 -2.04 -10.70 -8.20
C THR A 155 -1.24 -11.87 -7.61
N ASN A 156 -1.91 -12.96 -7.25
CA ASN A 156 -1.25 -14.18 -6.76
C ASN A 156 -0.21 -14.74 -7.76
N LYS A 157 -0.42 -14.55 -9.06
CA LYS A 157 0.53 -14.95 -10.11
C LYS A 157 1.80 -14.08 -10.07
N GLU A 158 1.64 -12.77 -9.92
CA GLU A 158 2.76 -11.83 -9.78
C GLU A 158 3.55 -12.10 -8.50
N ILE A 159 2.87 -12.30 -7.37
CA ILE A 159 3.50 -12.64 -6.08
C ILE A 159 4.39 -13.87 -6.23
N LYS A 160 3.87 -14.96 -6.81
CA LYS A 160 4.65 -16.19 -7.04
C LYS A 160 5.84 -15.95 -7.96
N LYS A 161 5.66 -15.13 -9.02
CA LYS A 161 6.72 -14.80 -9.97
C LYS A 161 7.84 -14.00 -9.29
N ILE A 162 7.48 -12.97 -8.51
CA ILE A 162 8.40 -12.13 -7.75
C ILE A 162 9.14 -12.95 -6.69
N ASP A 163 8.42 -13.78 -5.91
CA ASP A 163 9.02 -14.63 -4.88
C ASP A 163 10.09 -15.57 -5.44
N ASN A 164 9.82 -16.17 -6.61
CA ASN A 164 10.77 -17.04 -7.28
C ASN A 164 12.00 -16.26 -7.75
N GLU A 165 11.81 -15.09 -8.33
CA GLU A 165 12.92 -14.28 -8.85
C GLU A 165 13.79 -13.74 -7.73
N LEU A 166 13.22 -13.27 -6.63
CA LEU A 166 14.00 -12.86 -5.46
C LEU A 166 14.84 -14.02 -4.91
N ASN A 167 14.30 -15.24 -4.86
CA ASN A 167 15.07 -16.42 -4.46
C ASN A 167 16.21 -16.73 -5.46
N ASN A 168 15.95 -16.60 -6.76
CA ASN A 168 16.98 -16.76 -7.80
C ASN A 168 18.11 -15.74 -7.65
N ILE A 169 17.76 -14.48 -7.40
CA ILE A 169 18.74 -13.40 -7.19
C ILE A 169 19.56 -13.64 -5.92
N ILE A 170 18.92 -14.01 -4.81
CA ILE A 170 19.59 -14.35 -3.55
C ILE A 170 20.63 -15.47 -3.77
N ASN A 171 20.28 -16.50 -4.53
CA ASN A 171 21.17 -17.60 -4.84
C ASN A 171 22.29 -17.15 -5.81
N LYS A 172 21.95 -16.43 -6.89
CA LYS A 172 22.89 -15.93 -7.89
C LYS A 172 23.97 -15.03 -7.28
N LEU A 173 23.55 -14.15 -6.37
CA LEU A 173 24.45 -13.21 -5.67
C LEU A 173 25.09 -13.83 -4.42
N ASN A 174 24.80 -15.10 -4.12
CA ASN A 174 25.33 -15.81 -2.97
C ASN A 174 25.09 -15.08 -1.62
N ILE A 175 23.96 -14.37 -1.51
CA ILE A 175 23.61 -13.50 -0.38
C ILE A 175 23.65 -14.25 0.96
N ASN A 176 23.26 -15.52 1.00
CA ASN A 176 23.20 -16.31 2.23
C ASN A 176 24.59 -16.55 2.86
N ASN A 177 25.65 -16.49 2.06
CA ASN A 177 27.04 -16.67 2.52
C ASN A 177 27.76 -15.36 2.85
N ILE A 178 27.08 -14.23 2.78
CA ILE A 178 27.61 -12.94 3.23
C ILE A 178 27.27 -12.78 4.72
N ASP A 179 28.24 -12.55 5.58
CA ASP A 179 28.01 -12.41 7.03
C ASP A 179 27.40 -11.04 7.39
N SER A 180 27.88 -9.98 6.78
CA SER A 180 27.45 -8.61 7.06
C SER A 180 26.07 -8.30 6.47
N LEU A 181 25.13 -7.89 7.32
CA LEU A 181 23.79 -7.44 6.88
C LEU A 181 23.88 -6.25 5.92
N LYS A 182 24.74 -5.28 6.22
CA LYS A 182 24.96 -4.10 5.36
C LYS A 182 25.47 -4.53 3.99
N GLU A 183 26.37 -5.48 3.94
CA GLU A 183 26.90 -6.00 2.67
C GLU A 183 25.87 -6.80 1.89
N LYS A 184 25.01 -7.62 2.55
CA LYS A 184 23.87 -8.27 1.88
C LYS A 184 22.98 -7.27 1.18
N ILE A 185 22.65 -6.18 1.87
CA ILE A 185 21.79 -5.11 1.34
C ILE A 185 22.52 -4.42 0.18
N ARG A 186 23.83 -4.11 0.32
CA ARG A 186 24.61 -3.43 -0.71
C ARG A 186 24.67 -4.23 -2.02
N VAL A 187 24.97 -5.52 -1.93
CA VAL A 187 25.05 -6.38 -3.12
C VAL A 187 23.72 -6.46 -3.87
N PHE A 188 22.58 -6.49 -3.13
CA PHE A 188 21.26 -6.45 -3.75
C PHE A 188 20.93 -5.06 -4.32
N HIS A 189 21.24 -4.00 -3.61
CA HIS A 189 21.08 -2.62 -4.04
C HIS A 189 21.80 -2.39 -5.37
N ASP A 190 23.09 -2.72 -5.44
CA ASP A 190 23.91 -2.56 -6.64
C ASP A 190 23.38 -3.39 -7.82
N TYR A 191 22.93 -4.62 -7.54
CA TYR A 191 22.32 -5.46 -8.56
C TYR A 191 21.06 -4.82 -9.15
N ILE A 192 20.14 -4.32 -8.31
CA ILE A 192 18.92 -3.69 -8.79
C ILE A 192 19.21 -2.40 -9.56
N ALA A 193 20.08 -1.53 -9.06
CA ALA A 193 20.50 -0.33 -9.77
C ALA A 193 21.16 -0.66 -11.12
N THR A 194 21.89 -1.78 -11.22
CA THR A 194 22.54 -2.21 -12.47
C THR A 194 21.54 -2.66 -13.54
N ILE A 195 20.44 -3.28 -13.15
CA ILE A 195 19.46 -3.87 -14.10
C ILE A 195 18.26 -2.97 -14.40
N ASN A 196 18.19 -1.79 -13.78
CA ASN A 196 17.07 -0.86 -13.93
C ASN A 196 17.49 0.48 -14.50
N VAL A 197 16.48 1.18 -14.99
CA VAL A 197 16.53 2.61 -15.29
C VAL A 197 15.25 3.25 -14.73
N TYR A 198 15.36 4.50 -14.28
CA TYR A 198 14.19 5.25 -13.82
C TYR A 198 13.24 5.56 -14.98
N ASP A 199 11.95 5.22 -14.81
CA ASP A 199 10.92 5.35 -15.83
C ASP A 199 10.27 6.74 -15.77
N SER A 200 10.94 7.76 -16.27
CA SER A 200 10.43 9.14 -16.31
C SER A 200 9.20 9.32 -17.20
N ASP A 201 8.92 8.39 -18.11
CA ASP A 201 7.72 8.44 -18.96
C ASP A 201 6.46 8.00 -18.21
N LYS A 202 6.58 7.35 -17.05
CA LYS A 202 5.44 6.88 -16.24
C LYS A 202 4.58 8.03 -15.74
N GLU A 203 5.18 9.10 -15.26
CA GLU A 203 4.49 10.30 -14.76
C GLU A 203 3.66 10.98 -15.85
N ASN A 204 4.13 10.91 -17.09
CA ASN A 204 3.46 11.49 -18.25
C ASN A 204 2.43 10.53 -18.89
N GLY A 205 2.19 9.36 -18.29
CA GLY A 205 1.28 8.35 -18.82
C GLY A 205 1.71 7.73 -20.15
N LYS A 206 3.00 7.85 -20.52
CA LYS A 206 3.56 7.34 -21.78
C LYS A 206 4.22 5.98 -21.64
N SER A 207 4.52 5.55 -20.41
CA SER A 207 5.14 4.26 -20.15
C SER A 207 4.09 3.13 -20.16
N ASN A 208 4.47 2.01 -20.77
CA ASN A 208 3.71 0.77 -20.75
C ASN A 208 4.25 -0.24 -19.71
N TYR A 209 5.31 0.12 -18.97
CA TYR A 209 5.91 -0.74 -17.97
C TYR A 209 5.13 -0.71 -16.65
N ASN A 210 5.26 -1.79 -15.88
CA ASN A 210 4.76 -1.89 -14.50
C ASN A 210 5.77 -1.26 -13.51
N SER A 211 6.34 -0.14 -13.86
CA SER A 211 7.44 0.52 -13.15
C SER A 211 7.11 0.95 -11.71
N ASP A 212 5.82 1.06 -11.39
CA ASP A 212 5.32 1.31 -10.03
C ASP A 212 5.28 0.05 -9.13
N LYS A 213 5.67 -1.11 -9.66
CA LYS A 213 5.63 -2.42 -8.99
C LYS A 213 6.97 -3.14 -9.08
N ALA A 214 7.21 -4.07 -8.17
CA ALA A 214 8.38 -4.97 -8.23
C ALA A 214 8.45 -5.81 -9.53
N ILE A 215 7.34 -5.97 -10.25
CA ILE A 215 7.34 -6.60 -11.59
C ILE A 215 8.15 -5.77 -12.58
N GLY A 216 7.95 -4.46 -12.63
CA GLY A 216 8.73 -3.57 -13.49
C GLY A 216 10.21 -3.64 -13.18
N THR A 217 10.56 -3.54 -11.90
CA THR A 217 11.93 -3.58 -11.40
C THR A 217 12.64 -4.90 -11.74
N LEU A 218 11.99 -6.04 -11.47
CA LEU A 218 12.65 -7.35 -11.56
C LEU A 218 12.63 -7.98 -12.97
N PHE A 219 11.70 -7.57 -13.84
CA PHE A 219 11.48 -8.26 -15.11
C PHE A 219 11.45 -7.36 -16.34
N GLU A 220 11.22 -6.06 -16.14
CA GLU A 220 11.09 -5.11 -17.25
C GLU A 220 12.25 -4.10 -17.28
N GLY A 221 13.06 -4.04 -16.21
CA GLY A 221 14.20 -3.16 -16.09
C GLY A 221 13.83 -1.67 -15.98
N HIS A 222 12.61 -1.38 -15.53
CA HIS A 222 12.08 -0.03 -15.41
C HIS A 222 11.39 0.14 -14.07
N SER A 223 11.75 1.19 -13.35
CA SER A 223 11.20 1.50 -12.03
C SER A 223 10.94 2.99 -11.84
N ILE A 224 9.90 3.29 -11.07
CA ILE A 224 9.78 4.56 -10.34
C ILE A 224 10.01 4.29 -8.84
N CYS A 225 9.98 5.31 -8.01
CA CYS A 225 10.24 5.20 -6.56
C CYS A 225 9.48 4.05 -5.89
N SER A 226 8.19 3.86 -6.20
CA SER A 226 7.40 2.79 -5.60
C SER A 226 7.77 1.38 -6.06
N GLY A 227 8.29 1.21 -7.28
CA GLY A 227 8.80 -0.07 -7.77
C GLY A 227 10.10 -0.49 -7.07
N TYR A 228 11.05 0.44 -6.97
CA TYR A 228 12.28 0.26 -6.20
C TYR A 228 11.99 -0.07 -4.73
N THR A 229 11.12 0.74 -4.10
CA THR A 229 10.76 0.60 -2.68
C THR A 229 10.07 -0.73 -2.37
N ASP A 230 9.11 -1.15 -3.19
CA ASP A 230 8.45 -2.45 -3.02
C ASP A 230 9.46 -3.60 -3.20
N THR A 231 10.33 -3.53 -4.22
CA THR A 231 11.33 -4.58 -4.50
C THR A 231 12.32 -4.73 -3.35
N LEU A 232 12.85 -3.61 -2.84
CA LEU A 232 13.78 -3.65 -1.72
C LEU A 232 13.09 -4.13 -0.43
N SER A 233 11.86 -3.69 -0.15
CA SER A 233 11.09 -4.16 1.01
C SER A 233 10.89 -5.69 0.98
N LEU A 234 10.53 -6.25 -0.18
CA LEU A 234 10.34 -7.69 -0.35
C LEU A 234 11.65 -8.48 -0.18
N PHE A 235 12.77 -7.94 -0.67
CA PHE A 235 14.08 -8.54 -0.44
C PHE A 235 14.48 -8.51 1.04
N LEU A 236 14.30 -7.38 1.71
CA LEU A 236 14.60 -7.25 3.13
C LEU A 236 13.77 -8.24 3.98
N ASP A 237 12.50 -8.45 3.62
CA ASP A 237 11.66 -9.47 4.24
C ASP A 237 12.20 -10.91 4.00
N LYS A 238 12.75 -11.20 2.79
CA LYS A 238 13.37 -12.50 2.47
C LYS A 238 14.60 -12.81 3.29
N ILE A 239 15.36 -11.80 3.69
CA ILE A 239 16.52 -11.95 4.56
C ILE A 239 16.21 -11.69 6.04
N ASN A 240 14.91 -11.67 6.40
CA ASN A 240 14.36 -11.50 7.73
C ASN A 240 14.79 -10.19 8.43
N LEU A 241 14.91 -9.11 7.68
CA LEU A 241 15.15 -7.78 8.24
C LEU A 241 13.85 -6.99 8.39
N LYS A 242 13.63 -6.46 9.59
CA LYS A 242 12.51 -5.58 9.86
C LYS A 242 12.68 -4.29 9.07
N ASN A 243 11.70 -4.00 8.22
CA ASN A 243 11.74 -2.84 7.32
C ASN A 243 10.34 -2.27 7.13
N TYR A 244 10.27 -1.00 6.76
CA TYR A 244 9.03 -0.32 6.36
C TYR A 244 9.29 0.58 5.16
N LYS A 245 8.23 0.88 4.44
CA LYS A 245 8.23 1.92 3.43
C LYS A 245 7.90 3.25 4.09
N ILE A 246 8.55 4.31 3.68
CA ILE A 246 8.24 5.67 4.07
C ILE A 246 7.76 6.40 2.82
N ALA A 247 6.78 7.28 2.99
CA ALA A 247 6.32 8.14 1.92
C ALA A 247 5.95 9.53 2.45
N ASN A 248 6.03 10.48 1.56
CA ASN A 248 5.34 11.76 1.62
C ASN A 248 4.39 11.87 0.41
N ASP A 249 4.00 13.07 0.03
CA ASP A 249 3.05 13.29 -1.07
C ASP A 249 3.66 13.02 -2.46
N GLU A 250 5.00 13.02 -2.60
CA GLU A 250 5.70 13.00 -3.88
C GLU A 250 6.64 11.81 -4.04
N HIS A 251 7.15 11.25 -2.94
CA HIS A 251 8.23 10.27 -2.96
C HIS A 251 8.03 9.14 -1.95
N THR A 252 8.67 7.99 -2.20
CA THR A 252 8.69 6.85 -1.28
C THR A 252 10.05 6.14 -1.32
N TRP A 253 10.51 5.69 -0.12
CA TRP A 253 11.76 4.96 0.08
C TRP A 253 11.64 3.97 1.23
N ASN A 254 12.73 3.32 1.62
CA ASN A 254 12.73 2.30 2.66
C ASN A 254 13.44 2.75 3.94
N VAL A 255 13.01 2.19 5.07
CA VAL A 255 13.81 2.12 6.29
C VAL A 255 13.98 0.68 6.74
N VAL A 256 15.13 0.36 7.29
CA VAL A 256 15.49 -0.96 7.79
C VAL A 256 16.09 -0.88 9.17
N LEU A 257 15.72 -1.83 10.03
CA LEU A 257 16.26 -1.95 11.38
C LEU A 257 17.47 -2.89 11.36
N ILE A 258 18.65 -2.37 11.73
CA ILE A 258 19.90 -3.14 11.83
C ILE A 258 20.51 -2.90 13.19
N ASN A 259 20.69 -3.96 13.97
CA ASN A 259 21.29 -3.93 15.31
C ASN A 259 20.64 -2.95 16.30
N GLY A 260 19.36 -2.64 16.11
CA GLY A 260 18.60 -1.73 17.00
C GLY A 260 18.45 -0.31 16.46
N ASP A 261 19.16 0.05 15.39
CA ASP A 261 19.12 1.37 14.78
C ASP A 261 18.39 1.34 13.42
N TRP A 262 17.62 2.40 13.14
CA TRP A 262 16.96 2.60 11.87
C TRP A 262 17.86 3.30 10.86
N TYR A 263 17.89 2.75 9.65
CA TYR A 263 18.62 3.33 8.51
C TYR A 263 17.68 3.55 7.33
N HIS A 264 17.82 4.68 6.67
CA HIS A 264 17.14 4.99 5.43
C HIS A 264 17.92 4.43 4.23
N ILE A 265 17.18 3.94 3.23
CA ILE A 265 17.72 3.53 1.94
C ILE A 265 16.80 4.09 0.86
N ASP A 266 17.35 4.87 -0.04
CA ASP A 266 16.64 5.33 -1.21
C ASP A 266 17.35 4.88 -2.50
N LEU A 267 16.94 3.74 -2.99
CA LEU A 267 17.49 3.13 -4.20
C LEU A 267 17.20 3.98 -5.44
N THR A 268 16.11 4.75 -5.44
CA THR A 268 15.78 5.66 -6.55
C THR A 268 16.81 6.76 -6.69
N TRP A 269 17.20 7.39 -5.59
CA TRP A 269 18.18 8.48 -5.58
C TRP A 269 19.63 8.00 -5.67
N ASP A 270 19.87 6.72 -5.39
CA ASP A 270 21.18 6.09 -5.57
C ASP A 270 21.37 5.51 -6.99
N ASP A 271 20.31 5.51 -7.84
CA ASP A 271 20.30 5.13 -9.26
C ASP A 271 19.91 6.31 -10.16
N PRO A 272 20.76 7.36 -10.24
CA PRO A 272 20.40 8.59 -10.93
C PRO A 272 20.38 8.43 -12.45
N ILE A 273 19.46 9.13 -13.10
CA ILE A 273 19.46 9.28 -14.56
C ILE A 273 20.70 10.09 -14.97
N THR A 274 21.53 9.51 -15.84
CA THR A 274 22.71 10.20 -16.37
C THR A 274 22.44 10.73 -17.79
N ASN A 275 22.95 11.91 -18.11
CA ASN A 275 22.86 12.49 -19.46
C ASN A 275 23.68 11.70 -20.50
N THR A 276 24.61 10.87 -20.06
CA THR A 276 25.49 10.05 -20.91
C THR A 276 24.94 8.66 -21.18
N GLY A 277 23.88 8.25 -20.46
CA GLY A 277 23.36 6.87 -20.49
C GLY A 277 24.25 5.87 -19.75
N GLU A 278 25.29 6.34 -19.04
CA GLU A 278 26.07 5.50 -18.15
C GLU A 278 25.31 5.15 -16.90
N ASN A 279 25.35 3.89 -16.50
CA ASN A 279 24.79 3.46 -15.22
C ASN A 279 25.79 3.79 -14.10
N ILE A 280 25.45 4.79 -13.28
CA ILE A 280 26.26 5.24 -12.14
C ILE A 280 25.49 4.94 -10.87
N ILE A 281 26.02 4.03 -10.05
CA ILE A 281 25.44 3.74 -8.74
C ILE A 281 26.04 4.69 -7.71
N GLN A 282 25.16 5.36 -6.94
CA GLN A 282 25.53 6.21 -5.82
C GLN A 282 25.18 5.54 -4.50
N TYR A 283 25.70 6.08 -3.40
CA TYR A 283 25.46 5.61 -2.04
C TYR A 283 25.13 6.78 -1.10
N ASN A 284 24.59 7.85 -1.68
CA ASN A 284 24.27 9.05 -0.93
C ASN A 284 23.10 8.84 0.04
N TYR A 285 22.27 7.85 -0.28
CA TYR A 285 21.07 7.47 0.51
C TYR A 285 21.09 6.00 0.92
N PHE A 286 22.27 5.38 0.87
CA PHE A 286 22.45 3.98 1.25
C PHE A 286 22.77 3.83 2.73
N LEU A 287 21.82 3.30 3.53
CA LEU A 287 21.96 3.03 4.97
C LEU A 287 22.41 4.26 5.77
N ILE A 288 21.80 5.40 5.48
CA ILE A 288 22.04 6.64 6.23
C ILE A 288 21.09 6.76 7.42
N THR A 289 21.55 7.40 8.48
CA THR A 289 20.76 7.68 9.69
C THR A 289 19.76 8.82 9.44
N THR A 290 18.75 8.96 10.31
CA THR A 290 17.80 10.08 10.23
C THR A 290 18.49 11.45 10.30
N PRO A 291 19.47 11.71 11.21
CA PRO A 291 20.21 12.97 11.19
C PRO A 291 20.99 13.22 9.89
N GLU A 292 21.58 12.19 9.29
CA GLU A 292 22.25 12.30 7.99
C GLU A 292 21.27 12.66 6.88
N LEU A 293 20.09 12.01 6.83
CA LEU A 293 19.04 12.33 5.86
C LEU A 293 18.59 13.78 6.03
N GLU A 294 18.28 14.21 7.24
CA GLU A 294 17.85 15.57 7.55
C GLU A 294 18.91 16.62 7.21
N SER A 295 20.20 16.29 7.36
CA SER A 295 21.30 17.21 7.04
C SER A 295 21.41 17.55 5.55
N LYS A 296 20.83 16.71 4.67
CA LYS A 296 20.82 16.93 3.22
C LYS A 296 19.85 18.05 2.82
N ASN A 297 18.87 18.37 3.67
CA ASN A 297 17.84 19.40 3.43
C ASN A 297 17.03 19.20 2.13
N GLU A 298 16.88 17.95 1.67
CA GLU A 298 16.09 17.63 0.49
C GLU A 298 14.59 17.53 0.84
N ILE A 299 13.79 18.37 0.20
CA ILE A 299 12.34 18.46 0.48
C ILE A 299 11.64 17.13 0.21
N GLU A 300 12.06 16.41 -0.83
CA GLU A 300 11.49 15.11 -1.23
C GLU A 300 11.71 14.02 -0.19
N HIS A 301 12.61 14.21 0.78
CA HIS A 301 12.82 13.28 1.90
C HIS A 301 12.18 13.74 3.21
N ASN A 302 11.40 14.82 3.20
CA ASN A 302 10.60 15.22 4.37
C ASN A 302 9.43 14.24 4.56
N TYR A 303 9.28 13.71 5.76
CA TYR A 303 8.20 12.77 6.11
C TYR A 303 7.55 13.10 7.44
N SER A 304 6.32 12.62 7.65
CA SER A 304 5.59 12.82 8.91
C SER A 304 6.20 12.02 10.06
N LYS A 305 6.79 12.71 11.04
CA LYS A 305 7.29 12.10 12.28
C LYS A 305 6.18 11.53 13.15
N GLU A 306 4.94 11.96 12.97
CA GLU A 306 3.77 11.41 13.64
C GLU A 306 3.42 10.03 13.10
N ILE A 307 3.43 9.87 11.77
CA ILE A 307 3.11 8.59 11.12
C ILE A 307 4.21 7.56 11.33
N TYR A 308 5.47 7.99 11.21
CA TYR A 308 6.64 7.11 11.31
C TYR A 308 7.40 7.30 12.63
N ASN A 309 6.67 7.44 13.73
CA ASN A 309 7.20 7.77 15.06
C ASN A 309 8.09 6.68 15.68
N PHE A 310 8.16 5.50 15.09
CA PHE A 310 9.05 4.41 15.46
C PHE A 310 10.50 4.60 14.97
N ILE A 311 10.74 5.50 14.02
CA ILE A 311 12.07 5.85 13.53
C ILE A 311 12.64 6.93 14.45
N LYS A 312 13.64 6.55 15.23
CA LYS A 312 14.31 7.43 16.20
C LYS A 312 15.75 7.62 15.83
#